data_3dd125a4b55d4af117bb5bddad345d98
#
_entry.id   3dd125a4b55d4af117bb5bddad345d98
#
_cell.length_a   1.000
_cell.length_b   1.000
_cell.length_c   1.000
_cell.angle_alpha   90.00
_cell.angle_beta   90.00
_cell.angle_gamma   90.00
#
_symmetry.space_group_name_H-M   'P 1'
#
loop_
_entity.id
_entity.type
_entity.pdbx_description
1 polymer ?
#
loop_
_entity_poly.entity_id
_entity_poly.type
_entity_poly.pdbx_seq_one_letter_code
_entity_poly.pdbx_strand_id
1 'polypeptide(L)'
;MRRNLLGYRAEVVEDMFGASDALAEVLSDTLGDGGRVLLVADSNVVSHTSWLGQKIGRYFTDNGIRLTGRAVIVPGGEKAKHEDLSGAFAIVDAAARTRVGEGDCILALGGGTAFDLAGWAAAQFGGIPVVRLPTTPAAMTGAAFAENAAIDRCGRKDVVRFESKPAAVLVDVAFLGTVMDGVWRAGAGEIACLAAADDKLRREFVEFAPRYANRDYAAFAEMAARVIEVRMKRRDERIAEPLAARLEEMSGFRLPHGYAIPLALLIEMGARTVLGDMSAEAAQEIRAALETCGSLEGLYHSRHLLLRRDDLFAADMKDREAYIAAVDALLGAKRD
;
A
#
# COMPACT_ATOMS: atom_id res chain seq x y z
N MET A 1 8.11 3.66 28.13
CA MET A 1 7.86 2.84 26.92
C MET A 1 6.85 3.57 26.04
N ARG A 2 7.20 4.05 24.86
CA ARG A 2 6.24 4.71 23.95
C ARG A 2 5.30 3.60 23.41
N ARG A 3 3.99 3.84 23.52
CA ARG A 3 2.96 2.89 23.10
C ARG A 3 3.06 2.69 21.57
N ASN A 4 3.21 1.45 21.11
CA ASN A 4 3.10 1.12 19.68
C ASN A 4 1.65 1.33 19.23
N LEU A 5 1.40 2.35 18.40
CA LEU A 5 0.06 2.69 17.94
C LEU A 5 -0.49 1.70 16.90
N LEU A 6 0.37 0.95 16.21
CA LEU A 6 -0.07 -0.12 15.30
C LEU A 6 -0.75 -1.25 16.09
N GLY A 7 -0.22 -1.57 17.30
CA GLY A 7 -0.77 -2.63 18.14
C GLY A 7 -0.54 -4.04 17.59
N TYR A 8 0.36 -4.20 16.60
CA TYR A 8 0.83 -5.46 16.04
C TYR A 8 2.32 -5.35 15.66
N ARG A 9 2.96 -6.47 15.37
CA ARG A 9 4.36 -6.52 14.93
C ARG A 9 4.48 -6.04 13.49
N ALA A 10 5.39 -5.10 13.24
CA ALA A 10 5.71 -4.61 11.90
C ALA A 10 7.21 -4.33 11.83
N GLU A 11 7.89 -4.92 10.87
CA GLU A 11 9.34 -4.77 10.71
C GLU A 11 9.82 -5.08 9.30
N VAL A 12 11.03 -4.59 9.00
CA VAL A 12 11.78 -5.00 7.81
C VAL A 12 12.62 -6.21 8.18
N VAL A 13 12.55 -7.26 7.37
CA VAL A 13 13.29 -8.51 7.55
C VAL A 13 14.18 -8.75 6.32
N GLU A 14 15.24 -9.50 6.51
CA GLU A 14 16.16 -9.89 5.45
C GLU A 14 16.03 -11.41 5.23
N ASP A 15 15.88 -11.81 3.96
CA ASP A 15 15.73 -13.22 3.54
C ASP A 15 14.63 -13.98 4.35
N MET A 16 13.41 -13.46 4.25
CA MET A 16 12.25 -13.93 5.03
C MET A 16 12.01 -15.45 4.97
N PHE A 17 12.23 -16.06 3.82
CA PHE A 17 12.06 -17.51 3.62
C PHE A 17 13.40 -18.28 3.65
N GLY A 18 14.44 -17.73 4.26
CA GLY A 18 15.76 -18.33 4.36
C GLY A 18 16.31 -18.24 5.78
N ALA A 19 17.10 -17.19 6.04
CA ALA A 19 17.81 -17.04 7.31
C ALA A 19 17.00 -16.42 8.44
N SER A 20 15.84 -15.80 8.16
CA SER A 20 15.04 -15.09 9.16
C SER A 20 14.03 -16.00 9.85
N ASP A 21 14.00 -15.96 11.18
CA ASP A 21 12.98 -16.63 12.00
C ASP A 21 11.72 -15.78 12.19
N ALA A 22 11.73 -14.52 11.74
CA ALA A 22 10.67 -13.54 12.02
C ALA A 22 9.26 -14.02 11.60
N LEU A 23 9.15 -14.65 10.42
CA LEU A 23 7.86 -15.17 9.95
C LEU A 23 7.40 -16.38 10.78
N ALA A 24 8.32 -17.27 11.17
CA ALA A 24 7.99 -18.43 12.01
C ALA A 24 7.54 -17.98 13.40
N GLU A 25 8.20 -16.98 13.99
CA GLU A 25 7.80 -16.38 15.27
C GLU A 25 6.40 -15.73 15.15
N VAL A 26 6.16 -14.91 14.14
CA VAL A 26 4.86 -14.26 13.89
C VAL A 26 3.76 -15.31 13.72
N LEU A 27 4.01 -16.37 12.97
CA LEU A 27 3.02 -17.42 12.75
C LEU A 27 2.79 -18.24 14.04
N SER A 28 3.83 -18.49 14.85
CA SER A 28 3.69 -19.14 16.16
C SER A 28 2.82 -18.31 17.11
N ASP A 29 2.97 -16.98 17.11
CA ASP A 29 2.18 -16.08 17.95
C ASP A 29 0.73 -15.90 17.44
N THR A 30 0.51 -16.14 16.15
CA THR A 30 -0.79 -15.90 15.49
C THR A 30 -1.68 -17.15 15.45
N LEU A 31 -1.06 -18.32 15.28
CA LEU A 31 -1.77 -19.59 15.16
C LEU A 31 -2.18 -20.12 16.54
N GLY A 32 -3.39 -20.65 16.62
CA GLY A 32 -3.82 -21.44 17.77
C GLY A 32 -3.23 -22.85 17.76
N ASP A 33 -3.53 -23.62 18.81
CA ASP A 33 -3.10 -25.01 18.92
C ASP A 33 -3.51 -25.84 17.70
N GLY A 34 -2.50 -26.35 17.01
CA GLY A 34 -2.75 -27.11 15.79
C GLY A 34 -3.21 -26.29 14.59
N GLY A 35 -3.12 -24.95 14.64
CA GLY A 35 -3.48 -24.02 13.58
C GLY A 35 -2.70 -24.22 12.28
N ARG A 36 -3.25 -23.73 11.19
CA ARG A 36 -2.73 -23.89 9.84
C ARG A 36 -2.76 -22.57 9.10
N VAL A 37 -1.95 -22.45 8.07
CA VAL A 37 -1.84 -21.27 7.24
C VAL A 37 -2.57 -21.48 5.91
N LEU A 38 -3.52 -20.61 5.58
CA LEU A 38 -4.03 -20.44 4.22
C LEU A 38 -3.13 -19.42 3.48
N LEU A 39 -2.32 -19.91 2.56
CA LEU A 39 -1.44 -19.04 1.77
C LEU A 39 -2.21 -18.43 0.59
N VAL A 40 -2.23 -17.10 0.51
CA VAL A 40 -2.77 -16.31 -0.60
C VAL A 40 -1.63 -15.55 -1.25
N ALA A 41 -1.47 -15.63 -2.56
CA ALA A 41 -0.39 -14.95 -3.27
C ALA A 41 -0.88 -14.26 -4.54
N ASP A 42 -0.35 -13.07 -4.80
CA ASP A 42 -0.57 -12.31 -6.02
C ASP A 42 0.07 -13.01 -7.23
N SER A 43 -0.69 -13.15 -8.31
CA SER A 43 -0.27 -13.82 -9.54
C SER A 43 0.97 -13.19 -10.18
N ASN A 44 1.12 -11.86 -10.08
CA ASN A 44 2.31 -11.17 -10.60
C ASN A 44 3.57 -11.56 -9.82
N VAL A 45 3.47 -11.67 -8.49
CA VAL A 45 4.59 -12.13 -7.65
C VAL A 45 4.99 -13.55 -8.02
N VAL A 46 4.02 -14.45 -8.12
CA VAL A 46 4.28 -15.86 -8.43
C VAL A 46 4.88 -16.03 -9.81
N SER A 47 4.39 -15.30 -10.82
CA SER A 47 4.86 -15.40 -12.20
C SER A 47 6.27 -14.84 -12.41
N HIS A 48 6.68 -13.84 -11.63
CA HIS A 48 8.01 -13.20 -11.75
C HIS A 48 9.04 -13.73 -10.74
N THR A 49 8.67 -14.68 -9.88
CA THR A 49 9.52 -15.20 -8.81
C THR A 49 9.53 -16.73 -8.81
N SER A 50 10.22 -17.33 -9.80
CA SER A 50 10.21 -18.79 -10.02
C SER A 50 10.73 -19.62 -8.82
N TRP A 51 11.58 -19.05 -7.98
CA TRP A 51 12.13 -19.70 -6.78
C TRP A 51 11.17 -19.68 -5.57
N LEU A 52 10.14 -18.82 -5.59
CA LEU A 52 9.33 -18.51 -4.41
C LEU A 52 8.61 -19.73 -3.84
N GLY A 53 7.94 -20.49 -4.70
CA GLY A 53 7.18 -21.67 -4.25
C GLY A 53 8.07 -22.71 -3.56
N GLN A 54 9.28 -22.93 -4.07
CA GLN A 54 10.24 -23.86 -3.47
C GLN A 54 10.77 -23.34 -2.13
N LYS A 55 11.13 -22.05 -2.05
CA LYS A 55 11.59 -21.41 -0.80
C LYS A 55 10.51 -21.46 0.29
N ILE A 56 9.27 -21.06 -0.03
CA ILE A 56 8.15 -21.11 0.90
C ILE A 56 7.92 -22.55 1.39
N GLY A 57 7.87 -23.53 0.47
CA GLY A 57 7.66 -24.93 0.81
C GLY A 57 8.74 -25.48 1.74
N ARG A 58 10.01 -25.17 1.48
CA ARG A 58 11.13 -25.55 2.33
C ARG A 58 11.01 -24.90 3.70
N TYR A 59 10.85 -23.56 3.74
CA TYR A 59 10.73 -22.80 4.98
C TYR A 59 9.61 -23.34 5.88
N PHE A 60 8.44 -23.63 5.30
CA PHE A 60 7.31 -24.16 6.07
C PHE A 60 7.58 -25.57 6.60
N THR A 61 8.25 -26.42 5.81
CA THR A 61 8.64 -27.75 6.26
C THR A 61 9.65 -27.69 7.41
N ASP A 62 10.69 -26.86 7.25
CA ASP A 62 11.78 -26.74 8.22
C ASP A 62 11.29 -26.15 9.56
N ASN A 63 10.27 -25.28 9.53
CA ASN A 63 9.66 -24.67 10.73
C ASN A 63 8.39 -25.38 11.23
N GLY A 64 8.02 -26.52 10.65
CA GLY A 64 6.82 -27.26 11.07
C GLY A 64 5.49 -26.53 10.82
N ILE A 65 5.47 -25.52 9.92
CA ILE A 65 4.29 -24.75 9.60
C ILE A 65 3.40 -25.55 8.65
N ARG A 66 2.13 -25.73 9.03
CA ARG A 66 1.18 -26.51 8.26
C ARG A 66 0.34 -25.61 7.35
N LEU A 67 0.30 -25.93 6.06
CA LEU A 67 -0.65 -25.32 5.12
C LEU A 67 -2.02 -26.00 5.21
N THR A 68 -3.08 -25.22 4.98
CA THR A 68 -4.46 -25.76 4.83
C THR A 68 -4.61 -26.57 3.54
N GLY A 69 -3.81 -26.23 2.50
CA GLY A 69 -3.83 -26.85 1.20
C GLY A 69 -2.87 -26.15 0.23
N ARG A 70 -3.20 -26.15 -1.06
CA ARG A 70 -2.44 -25.39 -2.06
C ARG A 70 -2.62 -23.89 -1.85
N ALA A 71 -1.60 -23.10 -2.19
CA ALA A 71 -1.72 -21.65 -2.24
C ALA A 71 -2.84 -21.19 -3.17
N VAL A 72 -3.61 -20.20 -2.74
CA VAL A 72 -4.61 -19.52 -3.57
C VAL A 72 -3.93 -18.38 -4.30
N ILE A 73 -3.88 -18.50 -5.62
CA ILE A 73 -3.32 -17.44 -6.46
C ILE A 73 -4.43 -16.50 -6.87
N VAL A 74 -4.32 -15.24 -6.49
CA VAL A 74 -5.29 -14.20 -6.82
C VAL A 74 -4.76 -13.27 -7.91
N PRO A 75 -5.62 -12.71 -8.77
CA PRO A 75 -5.18 -11.72 -9.74
C PRO A 75 -4.57 -10.50 -9.04
N GLY A 76 -3.44 -10.00 -9.56
CA GLY A 76 -2.85 -8.76 -9.11
C GLY A 76 -3.43 -7.54 -9.81
N GLY A 77 -3.26 -6.38 -9.16
CA GLY A 77 -3.70 -5.08 -9.66
C GLY A 77 -5.15 -4.74 -9.31
N GLU A 78 -5.45 -3.44 -9.33
CA GLU A 78 -6.68 -2.85 -8.81
C GLU A 78 -7.96 -3.43 -9.45
N LYS A 79 -7.91 -3.81 -10.73
CA LYS A 79 -9.05 -4.40 -11.45
C LYS A 79 -9.64 -5.65 -10.78
N ALA A 80 -8.83 -6.38 -10.01
CA ALA A 80 -9.27 -7.61 -9.32
C ALA A 80 -10.31 -7.35 -8.22
N LYS A 81 -10.49 -6.10 -7.79
CA LYS A 81 -11.49 -5.73 -6.77
C LYS A 81 -12.63 -4.84 -7.28
N HIS A 82 -12.69 -4.53 -8.59
CA HIS A 82 -13.75 -3.69 -9.16
C HIS A 82 -15.06 -4.45 -9.36
N GLU A 83 -15.13 -5.30 -10.34
CA GLU A 83 -16.38 -5.98 -10.74
C GLU A 83 -16.32 -7.49 -10.52
N ASP A 84 -15.18 -8.08 -10.84
CA ASP A 84 -14.92 -9.50 -10.70
C ASP A 84 -14.23 -9.81 -9.35
N LEU A 85 -15.01 -10.28 -8.40
CA LEU A 85 -14.53 -10.76 -7.11
C LEU A 85 -14.08 -12.22 -7.13
N SER A 86 -13.80 -12.79 -8.31
CA SER A 86 -13.39 -14.20 -8.44
C SER A 86 -12.18 -14.56 -7.56
N GLY A 87 -11.22 -13.64 -7.43
CA GLY A 87 -10.09 -13.81 -6.51
C GLY A 87 -10.51 -13.92 -5.05
N ALA A 88 -11.44 -13.08 -4.60
CA ALA A 88 -11.96 -13.14 -3.23
C ALA A 88 -12.76 -14.43 -2.99
N PHE A 89 -13.62 -14.82 -3.93
CA PHE A 89 -14.37 -16.06 -3.85
C PHE A 89 -13.46 -17.30 -3.93
N ALA A 90 -12.36 -17.26 -4.69
CA ALA A 90 -11.38 -18.33 -4.70
C ALA A 90 -10.75 -18.57 -3.31
N ILE A 91 -10.49 -17.49 -2.56
CA ILE A 91 -10.00 -17.59 -1.17
C ILE A 91 -11.09 -18.21 -0.28
N VAL A 92 -12.33 -17.71 -0.36
CA VAL A 92 -13.47 -18.24 0.41
C VAL A 92 -13.69 -19.71 0.13
N ASP A 93 -13.68 -20.10 -1.15
CA ASP A 93 -13.85 -21.51 -1.56
C ASP A 93 -12.71 -22.40 -1.04
N ALA A 94 -11.47 -21.93 -1.09
CA ALA A 94 -10.34 -22.67 -0.55
C ALA A 94 -10.45 -22.81 0.98
N ALA A 95 -10.79 -21.74 1.68
CA ALA A 95 -11.01 -21.73 3.12
C ALA A 95 -12.14 -22.71 3.51
N ALA A 96 -13.28 -22.67 2.81
CA ALA A 96 -14.41 -23.57 3.06
C ALA A 96 -14.04 -25.04 2.82
N ARG A 97 -13.41 -25.35 1.67
CA ARG A 97 -12.98 -26.72 1.34
C ARG A 97 -11.98 -27.30 2.34
N THR A 98 -11.09 -26.48 2.85
CA THR A 98 -10.05 -26.89 3.81
C THR A 98 -10.47 -26.71 5.26
N ARG A 99 -11.71 -26.27 5.51
CA ARG A 99 -12.29 -26.04 6.83
C ARG A 99 -11.40 -25.10 7.67
N VAL A 100 -11.03 -23.96 7.06
CA VAL A 100 -10.35 -22.90 7.79
C VAL A 100 -11.28 -22.36 8.88
N GLY A 101 -10.76 -22.12 10.07
CA GLY A 101 -11.53 -21.67 11.21
C GLY A 101 -10.67 -21.09 12.33
N GLU A 102 -11.22 -21.06 13.54
CA GLU A 102 -10.52 -20.56 14.71
C GLU A 102 -9.16 -21.25 14.90
N GLY A 103 -8.14 -20.47 15.17
CA GLY A 103 -6.75 -20.92 15.30
C GLY A 103 -5.97 -21.00 13.98
N ASP A 104 -6.63 -20.94 12.82
CA ASP A 104 -5.94 -20.80 11.53
C ASP A 104 -5.63 -19.30 11.23
N CYS A 105 -4.77 -19.00 10.26
CA CYS A 105 -4.53 -17.67 9.76
C CYS A 105 -4.43 -17.62 8.23
N ILE A 106 -4.60 -16.44 7.65
CA ILE A 106 -4.26 -16.18 6.25
C ILE A 106 -2.89 -15.51 6.19
N LEU A 107 -1.99 -16.04 5.37
CA LEU A 107 -0.74 -15.39 4.99
C LEU A 107 -0.93 -14.81 3.59
N ALA A 108 -1.00 -13.50 3.49
CA ALA A 108 -1.24 -12.78 2.24
C ALA A 108 0.08 -12.19 1.71
N LEU A 109 0.49 -12.60 0.51
CA LEU A 109 1.70 -12.16 -0.17
C LEU A 109 1.32 -11.37 -1.43
N GLY A 110 1.63 -10.07 -1.48
CA GLY A 110 1.28 -9.25 -2.63
C GLY A 110 1.24 -7.75 -2.38
N GLY A 111 0.50 -7.05 -3.22
CA GLY A 111 0.16 -5.64 -3.07
C GLY A 111 -1.14 -5.41 -2.29
N GLY A 112 -1.61 -4.16 -2.24
CA GLY A 112 -2.84 -3.77 -1.54
C GLY A 112 -4.06 -4.58 -1.94
N THR A 113 -4.22 -4.88 -3.23
CA THR A 113 -5.33 -5.71 -3.73
C THR A 113 -5.37 -7.10 -3.10
N ALA A 114 -4.21 -7.77 -2.96
CA ALA A 114 -4.15 -9.08 -2.33
C ALA A 114 -4.58 -9.00 -0.84
N PHE A 115 -4.25 -7.90 -0.16
CA PHE A 115 -4.65 -7.68 1.24
C PHE A 115 -6.14 -7.38 1.37
N ASP A 116 -6.71 -6.61 0.44
CA ASP A 116 -8.15 -6.34 0.41
C ASP A 116 -8.95 -7.64 0.18
N LEU A 117 -8.54 -8.46 -0.80
CA LEU A 117 -9.21 -9.74 -1.09
C LEU A 117 -9.07 -10.74 0.07
N ALA A 118 -7.86 -10.84 0.66
CA ALA A 118 -7.60 -11.70 1.82
C ALA A 118 -8.38 -11.22 3.06
N GLY A 119 -8.41 -9.91 3.31
CA GLY A 119 -9.15 -9.32 4.43
C GLY A 119 -10.66 -9.52 4.28
N TRP A 120 -11.20 -9.35 3.06
CA TRP A 120 -12.60 -9.63 2.79
C TRP A 120 -12.94 -11.10 3.07
N ALA A 121 -12.12 -12.02 2.58
CA ALA A 121 -12.32 -13.44 2.82
C ALA A 121 -12.22 -13.77 4.31
N ALA A 122 -11.21 -13.24 5.03
CA ALA A 122 -11.04 -13.43 6.47
C ALA A 122 -12.28 -13.04 7.27
N ALA A 123 -12.91 -11.93 6.91
CA ALA A 123 -14.14 -11.46 7.56
C ALA A 123 -15.31 -12.45 7.42
N GLN A 124 -15.37 -13.23 6.31
CA GLN A 124 -16.42 -14.24 6.11
C GLN A 124 -16.26 -15.46 7.02
N PHE A 125 -15.08 -15.66 7.61
CA PHE A 125 -14.75 -16.76 8.51
C PHE A 125 -14.56 -16.32 9.98
N GLY A 126 -15.26 -15.26 10.40
CA GLY A 126 -15.22 -14.78 11.79
C GLY A 126 -14.03 -13.88 12.12
N GLY A 127 -13.37 -13.29 11.12
CA GLY A 127 -12.25 -12.39 11.34
C GLY A 127 -10.93 -13.12 11.60
N ILE A 128 -10.65 -14.15 10.81
CA ILE A 128 -9.38 -14.90 10.89
C ILE A 128 -8.20 -13.93 10.74
N PRO A 129 -7.13 -14.07 11.57
CA PRO A 129 -5.95 -13.22 11.48
C PRO A 129 -5.32 -13.24 10.08
N VAL A 130 -4.89 -12.05 9.61
CA VAL A 130 -4.20 -11.89 8.33
C VAL A 130 -2.79 -11.36 8.58
N VAL A 131 -1.78 -12.16 8.29
CA VAL A 131 -0.37 -11.74 8.25
C VAL A 131 -0.08 -11.25 6.83
N ARG A 132 0.50 -10.03 6.70
CA ARG A 132 0.73 -9.39 5.41
C ARG A 132 2.21 -9.34 5.06
N LEU A 133 2.54 -9.86 3.88
CA LEU A 133 3.87 -9.82 3.28
C LEU A 133 3.82 -8.95 2.02
N PRO A 134 4.07 -7.63 2.14
CA PRO A 134 4.01 -6.72 1.00
C PRO A 134 5.16 -6.97 0.02
N THR A 135 4.86 -6.87 -1.28
CA THR A 135 5.81 -7.14 -2.35
C THR A 135 6.01 -5.96 -3.31
N THR A 136 5.32 -4.85 -3.10
CA THR A 136 5.47 -3.62 -3.89
C THR A 136 5.85 -2.44 -2.99
N PRO A 137 6.55 -1.42 -3.50
CA PRO A 137 6.94 -0.27 -2.68
C PRO A 137 5.76 0.41 -1.99
N ALA A 138 4.65 0.64 -2.72
CA ALA A 138 3.44 1.23 -2.15
C ALA A 138 2.83 0.36 -1.04
N ALA A 139 2.85 -0.97 -1.19
CA ALA A 139 2.36 -1.86 -0.16
C ALA A 139 3.29 -1.91 1.06
N MET A 140 4.61 -1.89 0.85
CA MET A 140 5.63 -1.92 1.92
C MET A 140 5.62 -0.66 2.79
N THR A 141 5.16 0.47 2.24
CA THR A 141 5.15 1.75 2.95
C THR A 141 3.74 2.28 3.26
N GLY A 142 2.69 1.69 2.69
CA GLY A 142 1.30 2.15 2.80
C GLY A 142 0.30 1.02 3.02
N ALA A 143 -0.13 0.36 1.95
CA ALA A 143 -1.31 -0.52 1.95
C ALA A 143 -1.25 -1.68 2.94
N ALA A 144 -0.06 -2.23 3.26
CA ALA A 144 0.05 -3.30 4.25
C ALA A 144 -0.36 -2.87 5.66
N PHE A 145 -0.35 -1.57 5.96
CA PHE A 145 -0.68 -1.02 7.28
C PHE A 145 -2.14 -0.57 7.39
N ALA A 146 -2.93 -0.68 6.31
CA ALA A 146 -4.35 -0.33 6.34
C ALA A 146 -5.11 -1.20 7.34
N GLU A 147 -5.92 -0.57 8.21
CA GLU A 147 -6.75 -1.27 9.19
C GLU A 147 -8.11 -1.72 8.62
N ASN A 148 -8.39 -1.32 7.37
CA ASN A 148 -9.58 -1.73 6.63
C ASN A 148 -9.17 -2.40 5.32
N ALA A 149 -9.99 -3.33 4.87
CA ALA A 149 -10.00 -3.82 3.52
C ALA A 149 -11.21 -3.25 2.77
N ALA A 150 -11.11 -3.11 1.45
CA ALA A 150 -12.13 -2.47 0.67
C ALA A 150 -12.37 -3.16 -0.67
N ILE A 151 -13.63 -3.10 -1.12
CA ILE A 151 -14.08 -3.62 -2.41
C ILE A 151 -14.77 -2.50 -3.18
N ASP A 152 -14.46 -2.40 -4.46
CA ASP A 152 -15.06 -1.44 -5.38
C ASP A 152 -16.37 -1.99 -5.94
N ARG A 153 -17.36 -1.11 -6.15
CA ARG A 153 -18.65 -1.52 -6.74
C ARG A 153 -19.29 -0.37 -7.51
N CYS A 154 -19.98 -0.71 -8.57
CA CYS A 154 -20.77 0.23 -9.37
C CYS A 154 -19.94 1.46 -9.84
N GLY A 155 -18.70 1.23 -10.26
CA GLY A 155 -17.81 2.29 -10.70
C GLY A 155 -17.34 3.23 -9.59
N ARG A 156 -17.51 2.85 -8.33
CA ARG A 156 -17.03 3.61 -7.17
C ARG A 156 -16.00 2.81 -6.39
N LYS A 157 -14.97 3.51 -5.94
CA LYS A 157 -13.85 2.96 -5.20
C LYS A 157 -14.17 2.79 -3.72
N ASP A 158 -13.71 1.67 -3.17
CA ASP A 158 -13.75 1.37 -1.73
C ASP A 158 -15.13 1.55 -1.09
N VAL A 159 -16.21 1.21 -1.82
CA VAL A 159 -17.60 1.39 -1.37
C VAL A 159 -17.94 0.46 -0.21
N VAL A 160 -17.48 -0.79 -0.30
CA VAL A 160 -17.67 -1.77 0.78
C VAL A 160 -16.39 -1.83 1.58
N ARG A 161 -16.45 -1.36 2.82
CA ARG A 161 -15.31 -1.35 3.75
C ARG A 161 -15.63 -2.19 4.97
N PHE A 162 -14.65 -2.88 5.48
CA PHE A 162 -14.75 -3.68 6.70
C PHE A 162 -13.40 -3.69 7.41
N GLU A 163 -13.45 -3.90 8.71
CA GLU A 163 -12.25 -3.97 9.53
C GLU A 163 -11.39 -5.17 9.12
N SER A 164 -10.13 -4.91 8.88
CA SER A 164 -9.13 -5.91 8.52
C SER A 164 -7.76 -5.47 8.99
N LYS A 165 -7.63 -5.32 10.31
CA LYS A 165 -6.35 -4.99 10.92
C LYS A 165 -5.38 -6.15 10.71
N PRO A 166 -4.14 -5.90 10.23
CA PRO A 166 -3.17 -6.98 10.09
C PRO A 166 -2.78 -7.57 11.45
N ALA A 167 -2.58 -8.87 11.51
CA ALA A 167 -1.98 -9.53 12.67
C ALA A 167 -0.48 -9.20 12.78
N ALA A 168 0.19 -9.12 11.62
CA ALA A 168 1.56 -8.62 11.50
C ALA A 168 1.84 -8.15 10.07
N VAL A 169 2.88 -7.32 9.90
CA VAL A 169 3.42 -6.88 8.61
C VAL A 169 4.92 -7.14 8.60
N LEU A 170 5.38 -7.99 7.69
CA LEU A 170 6.80 -8.25 7.50
C LEU A 170 7.23 -7.83 6.10
N VAL A 171 8.19 -6.92 6.01
CA VAL A 171 8.67 -6.31 4.77
C VAL A 171 10.01 -6.92 4.39
N ASP A 172 10.08 -7.64 3.27
CA ASP A 172 11.32 -8.13 2.69
C ASP A 172 11.56 -7.45 1.34
N VAL A 173 12.61 -6.64 1.27
CA VAL A 173 12.96 -5.88 0.07
C VAL A 173 13.46 -6.75 -1.08
N ALA A 174 13.76 -8.03 -0.86
CA ALA A 174 14.13 -8.98 -1.91
C ALA A 174 13.03 -9.11 -2.99
N PHE A 175 11.76 -8.92 -2.61
CA PHE A 175 10.65 -8.91 -3.58
C PHE A 175 10.72 -7.76 -4.59
N LEU A 176 11.39 -6.66 -4.26
CA LEU A 176 11.47 -5.48 -5.13
C LEU A 176 12.26 -5.75 -6.42
N GLY A 177 13.13 -6.77 -6.43
CA GLY A 177 13.86 -7.18 -7.63
C GLY A 177 12.98 -7.63 -8.79
N THR A 178 11.73 -7.99 -8.53
CA THR A 178 10.74 -8.45 -9.53
C THR A 178 9.73 -7.39 -9.93
N VAL A 179 9.77 -6.22 -9.31
CA VAL A 179 8.81 -5.14 -9.53
C VAL A 179 9.09 -4.38 -10.81
N MET A 180 8.09 -4.26 -11.68
CA MET A 180 8.16 -3.48 -12.92
C MET A 180 8.38 -1.99 -12.65
N ASP A 181 9.04 -1.28 -13.57
CA ASP A 181 9.39 0.14 -13.42
C ASP A 181 8.20 1.03 -13.07
N GLY A 182 7.07 0.87 -13.72
CA GLY A 182 5.89 1.67 -13.43
C GLY A 182 5.35 1.46 -12.01
N VAL A 183 5.37 0.22 -11.51
CA VAL A 183 4.95 -0.10 -10.15
C VAL A 183 5.96 0.42 -9.12
N TRP A 184 7.26 0.37 -9.44
CA TRP A 184 8.30 0.96 -8.61
C TRP A 184 8.08 2.46 -8.48
N ARG A 185 8.06 3.21 -9.60
CA ARG A 185 7.90 4.66 -9.61
C ARG A 185 6.65 5.14 -8.89
N ALA A 186 5.55 4.42 -9.05
CA ALA A 186 4.29 4.71 -8.39
C ALA A 186 4.33 4.59 -6.85
N GLY A 187 5.30 3.87 -6.31
CA GLY A 187 5.33 3.53 -4.88
C GLY A 187 5.79 4.64 -3.93
N ALA A 188 6.47 5.68 -4.41
CA ALA A 188 6.97 6.76 -3.54
C ALA A 188 5.86 7.66 -3.00
N GLY A 189 4.66 7.63 -3.58
CA GLY A 189 3.52 8.44 -3.15
C GLY A 189 3.13 8.18 -1.69
N GLU A 190 3.18 6.94 -1.23
CA GLU A 190 2.85 6.58 0.15
C GLU A 190 3.82 7.19 1.17
N ILE A 191 5.12 7.21 0.84
CA ILE A 191 6.14 7.85 1.69
C ILE A 191 5.90 9.36 1.71
N ALA A 192 5.61 9.96 0.55
CA ALA A 192 5.36 11.39 0.42
C ALA A 192 4.15 11.85 1.23
N CYS A 193 3.07 11.04 1.29
CA CYS A 193 1.89 11.34 2.12
C CYS A 193 2.25 11.46 3.60
N LEU A 194 3.07 10.55 4.12
CA LEU A 194 3.54 10.63 5.51
C LEU A 194 4.52 11.80 5.70
N ALA A 195 5.40 12.04 4.73
CA ALA A 195 6.35 13.14 4.73
C ALA A 195 5.66 14.53 4.75
N ALA A 196 4.48 14.65 4.13
CA ALA A 196 3.67 15.87 4.17
C ALA A 196 3.15 16.22 5.57
N ALA A 197 3.15 15.26 6.49
CA ALA A 197 2.70 15.45 7.87
C ALA A 197 3.83 15.32 8.91
N ASP A 198 5.08 15.06 8.51
CA ASP A 198 6.22 14.89 9.40
C ASP A 198 7.49 15.53 8.81
N ASP A 199 7.91 16.67 9.37
CA ASP A 199 9.06 17.44 8.88
C ASP A 199 10.37 16.66 8.87
N LYS A 200 10.57 15.75 9.81
CA LYS A 200 11.77 14.92 9.84
C LYS A 200 11.73 13.91 8.69
N LEU A 201 10.62 13.20 8.53
CA LEU A 201 10.45 12.26 7.43
C LEU A 201 10.52 12.97 6.07
N ARG A 202 10.01 14.22 5.96
CA ARG A 202 10.11 15.02 4.73
C ARG A 202 11.56 15.24 4.31
N ARG A 203 12.42 15.67 5.22
CA ARG A 203 13.86 15.83 4.93
C ARG A 203 14.52 14.50 4.53
N GLU A 204 14.24 13.45 5.29
CA GLU A 204 14.74 12.10 5.00
C GLU A 204 14.26 11.61 3.63
N PHE A 205 13.00 11.88 3.24
CA PHE A 205 12.46 11.53 1.93
C PHE A 205 13.11 12.31 0.78
N VAL A 206 13.37 13.61 0.96
CA VAL A 206 14.08 14.42 -0.05
C VAL A 206 15.49 13.89 -0.30
N GLU A 207 16.24 13.55 0.77
CA GLU A 207 17.57 12.95 0.67
C GLU A 207 17.55 11.55 0.05
N PHE A 208 16.48 10.79 0.28
CA PHE A 208 16.30 9.44 -0.23
C PHE A 208 15.90 9.39 -1.71
N ALA A 209 15.20 10.40 -2.24
CA ALA A 209 14.61 10.38 -3.58
C ALA A 209 15.59 10.00 -4.72
N PRO A 210 16.86 10.48 -4.76
CA PRO A 210 17.82 10.05 -5.77
C PRO A 210 18.19 8.55 -5.66
N ARG A 211 18.28 8.02 -4.43
CA ARG A 211 18.54 6.58 -4.21
C ARG A 211 17.36 5.74 -4.66
N TYR A 212 16.13 6.22 -4.41
CA TYR A 212 14.91 5.59 -4.91
C TYR A 212 14.89 5.51 -6.43
N ALA A 213 15.19 6.62 -7.12
CA ALA A 213 15.26 6.67 -8.58
C ALA A 213 16.24 5.63 -9.16
N ASN A 214 17.33 5.35 -8.45
CA ASN A 214 18.34 4.37 -8.83
C ASN A 214 18.04 2.93 -8.36
N ARG A 215 16.85 2.66 -7.79
CA ARG A 215 16.45 1.35 -7.26
C ARG A 215 17.40 0.80 -6.20
N ASP A 216 17.91 1.66 -5.31
CA ASP A 216 18.72 1.25 -4.17
C ASP A 216 17.85 0.55 -3.13
N TYR A 217 17.80 -0.77 -3.17
CA TYR A 217 16.94 -1.57 -2.28
C TYR A 217 17.39 -1.52 -0.82
N ALA A 218 18.69 -1.35 -0.55
CA ALA A 218 19.18 -1.18 0.81
C ALA A 218 18.67 0.15 1.40
N ALA A 219 18.76 1.23 0.63
CA ALA A 219 18.16 2.51 1.03
C ALA A 219 16.64 2.42 1.21
N PHE A 220 15.98 1.63 0.36
CA PHE A 220 14.54 1.42 0.52
C PHE A 220 14.21 0.68 1.82
N ALA A 221 15.00 -0.32 2.22
CA ALA A 221 14.85 -1.02 3.49
C ALA A 221 14.96 -0.06 4.69
N GLU A 222 15.97 0.83 4.67
CA GLU A 222 16.15 1.89 5.68
C GLU A 222 14.91 2.81 5.74
N MET A 223 14.43 3.27 4.57
CA MET A 223 13.25 4.13 4.49
C MET A 223 11.98 3.41 4.94
N ALA A 224 11.79 2.16 4.56
CA ALA A 224 10.64 1.35 5.01
C ALA A 224 10.64 1.17 6.54
N ALA A 225 11.79 0.89 7.14
CA ALA A 225 11.94 0.82 8.60
C ALA A 225 11.58 2.17 9.25
N ARG A 226 12.01 3.28 8.64
CA ARG A 226 11.69 4.63 9.12
C ARG A 226 10.18 4.92 9.01
N VAL A 227 9.53 4.53 7.92
CA VAL A 227 8.06 4.63 7.75
C VAL A 227 7.34 3.84 8.85
N ILE A 228 7.76 2.61 9.12
CA ILE A 228 7.20 1.79 10.20
C ILE A 228 7.33 2.50 11.55
N GLU A 229 8.50 3.07 11.86
CA GLU A 229 8.69 3.85 13.10
C GLU A 229 7.74 5.06 13.21
N VAL A 230 7.48 5.76 12.11
CA VAL A 230 6.55 6.89 12.09
C VAL A 230 5.13 6.40 12.37
N ARG A 231 4.69 5.33 11.69
CA ARG A 231 3.38 4.72 11.90
C ARG A 231 3.18 4.17 13.32
N MET A 232 4.24 3.67 13.95
CA MET A 232 4.20 3.25 15.37
C MET A 232 3.98 4.41 16.35
N LYS A 233 4.29 5.64 15.94
CA LYS A 233 4.28 6.83 16.82
C LYS A 233 3.09 7.75 16.60
N ARG A 234 2.45 7.67 15.43
CA ARG A 234 1.32 8.54 15.07
C ARG A 234 0.31 7.81 14.18
N ARG A 235 -0.94 8.22 14.30
CA ARG A 235 -1.99 7.72 13.40
C ARG A 235 -1.75 8.25 11.99
N ASP A 236 -2.00 7.40 11.01
CA ASP A 236 -1.96 7.76 9.60
C ASP A 236 -3.18 8.62 9.26
N GLU A 237 -2.94 9.84 8.81
CA GLU A 237 -4.02 10.78 8.45
C GLU A 237 -4.58 10.52 7.05
N ARG A 238 -4.01 9.60 6.27
CA ARG A 238 -4.44 9.23 4.90
C ARG A 238 -4.80 10.42 4.02
N ILE A 239 -3.97 11.45 4.06
CA ILE A 239 -4.22 12.79 3.54
C ILE A 239 -4.74 12.79 2.09
N ALA A 240 -4.11 12.02 1.21
CA ALA A 240 -4.41 12.04 -0.21
C ALA A 240 -5.45 10.98 -0.65
N GLU A 241 -5.77 10.00 0.17
CA GLU A 241 -6.59 8.84 -0.26
C GLU A 241 -8.01 9.19 -0.75
N PRO A 242 -8.80 10.05 -0.06
CA PRO A 242 -10.14 10.34 -0.53
C PRO A 242 -10.13 11.01 -1.92
N LEU A 243 -9.15 11.89 -2.15
CA LEU A 243 -9.02 12.58 -3.43
C LEU A 243 -8.46 11.65 -4.51
N ALA A 244 -7.51 10.76 -4.16
CA ALA A 244 -7.00 9.75 -5.07
C ALA A 244 -8.11 8.80 -5.54
N ALA A 245 -8.95 8.31 -4.63
CA ALA A 245 -10.11 7.49 -4.96
C ALA A 245 -11.04 8.22 -5.95
N ARG A 246 -11.28 9.50 -5.73
CA ARG A 246 -12.10 10.31 -6.63
C ARG A 246 -11.47 10.47 -8.01
N LEU A 247 -10.15 10.67 -8.09
CA LEU A 247 -9.42 10.76 -9.37
C LEU A 247 -9.46 9.42 -10.13
N GLU A 248 -9.33 8.30 -9.43
CA GLU A 248 -9.47 6.96 -10.02
C GLU A 248 -10.88 6.76 -10.61
N GLU A 249 -11.94 7.07 -9.86
CA GLU A 249 -13.33 7.02 -10.34
C GLU A 249 -13.54 7.90 -11.58
N MET A 250 -13.10 9.17 -11.53
CA MET A 250 -13.23 10.12 -12.64
C MET A 250 -12.49 9.68 -13.91
N SER A 251 -11.40 8.94 -13.76
CA SER A 251 -10.66 8.35 -14.86
C SER A 251 -11.34 7.10 -15.45
N GLY A 252 -12.39 6.59 -14.81
CA GLY A 252 -12.93 5.26 -15.09
C GLY A 252 -11.90 4.17 -14.79
N PHE A 253 -11.14 4.32 -13.68
CA PHE A 253 -10.09 3.41 -13.21
C PHE A 253 -8.93 3.21 -14.21
N ARG A 254 -8.72 4.17 -15.13
CA ARG A 254 -7.56 4.17 -16.02
C ARG A 254 -6.31 4.75 -15.38
N LEU A 255 -6.48 5.63 -14.37
CA LEU A 255 -5.39 6.13 -13.54
C LEU A 255 -5.13 5.11 -12.43
N PRO A 256 -3.98 4.41 -12.42
CA PRO A 256 -3.66 3.47 -11.37
C PRO A 256 -3.48 4.19 -10.02
N HIS A 257 -3.87 3.53 -8.92
CA HIS A 257 -3.79 4.06 -7.55
C HIS A 257 -2.44 4.69 -7.22
N GLY A 258 -1.34 4.03 -7.53
CA GLY A 258 -0.01 4.54 -7.22
C GLY A 258 0.37 5.84 -7.95
N TYR A 259 -0.33 6.21 -9.03
CA TYR A 259 -0.20 7.53 -9.68
C TYR A 259 -1.30 8.51 -9.22
N ALA A 260 -2.45 8.00 -8.78
CA ALA A 260 -3.50 8.83 -8.22
C ALA A 260 -3.08 9.46 -6.88
N ILE A 261 -2.37 8.72 -6.03
CA ILE A 261 -1.89 9.18 -4.72
C ILE A 261 -0.95 10.40 -4.84
N PRO A 262 0.15 10.39 -5.61
CA PRO A 262 1.00 11.56 -5.76
C PRO A 262 0.24 12.78 -6.32
N LEU A 263 -0.64 12.55 -7.28
CA LEU A 263 -1.45 13.62 -7.86
C LEU A 263 -2.41 14.24 -6.84
N ALA A 264 -3.12 13.41 -6.10
CA ALA A 264 -4.00 13.85 -5.03
C ALA A 264 -3.23 14.59 -3.93
N LEU A 265 -2.03 14.12 -3.60
CA LEU A 265 -1.17 14.77 -2.62
C LEU A 265 -0.75 16.18 -3.05
N LEU A 266 -0.38 16.37 -4.33
CA LEU A 266 -0.04 17.71 -4.83
C LEU A 266 -1.23 18.68 -4.72
N ILE A 267 -2.43 18.22 -5.01
CA ILE A 267 -3.65 19.03 -4.89
C ILE A 267 -3.91 19.36 -3.42
N GLU A 268 -3.81 18.39 -2.55
CA GLU A 268 -4.02 18.55 -1.10
C GLU A 268 -2.97 19.50 -0.48
N MET A 269 -1.69 19.39 -0.88
CA MET A 269 -0.64 20.30 -0.43
C MET A 269 -0.88 21.72 -0.89
N GLY A 270 -1.41 21.92 -2.09
CA GLY A 270 -1.85 23.24 -2.57
C GLY A 270 -2.91 23.85 -1.67
N ALA A 271 -3.92 23.09 -1.27
CA ALA A 271 -4.94 23.53 -0.32
C ALA A 271 -4.33 23.88 1.05
N ARG A 272 -3.48 23.01 1.60
CA ARG A 272 -2.83 23.22 2.90
C ARG A 272 -1.91 24.44 2.90
N THR A 273 -1.27 24.75 1.76
CA THR A 273 -0.45 25.94 1.64
C THR A 273 -1.30 27.21 1.74
N VAL A 274 -2.46 27.24 1.09
CA VAL A 274 -3.40 28.39 1.13
C VAL A 274 -4.00 28.56 2.54
N LEU A 275 -4.29 27.44 3.22
CA LEU A 275 -4.83 27.46 4.59
C LEU A 275 -3.76 27.79 5.64
N GLY A 276 -2.47 27.80 5.29
CA GLY A 276 -1.38 28.04 6.22
C GLY A 276 -0.94 26.82 7.03
N ASP A 277 -1.45 25.63 6.70
CA ASP A 277 -1.14 24.36 7.37
C ASP A 277 0.19 23.74 6.88
N MET A 278 0.72 24.24 5.75
CA MET A 278 1.99 23.83 5.15
C MET A 278 2.68 25.02 4.50
N SER A 279 4.02 25.10 4.60
CA SER A 279 4.76 26.12 3.86
C SER A 279 4.90 25.76 2.38
N ALA A 280 4.99 26.78 1.51
CA ALA A 280 5.21 26.58 0.10
C ALA A 280 6.53 25.86 -0.21
N GLU A 281 7.58 26.13 0.59
CA GLU A 281 8.88 25.46 0.49
C GLU A 281 8.73 23.94 0.74
N ALA A 282 8.05 23.56 1.83
CA ALA A 282 7.83 22.15 2.18
C ALA A 282 7.04 21.41 1.08
N ALA A 283 6.04 22.05 0.50
CA ALA A 283 5.26 21.48 -0.62
C ALA A 283 6.14 21.30 -1.87
N GLN A 284 7.00 22.27 -2.19
CA GLN A 284 7.91 22.17 -3.34
C GLN A 284 9.01 21.12 -3.12
N GLU A 285 9.53 20.95 -1.91
CA GLU A 285 10.49 19.89 -1.59
C GLU A 285 9.89 18.50 -1.85
N ILE A 286 8.67 18.24 -1.37
CA ILE A 286 7.97 16.96 -1.61
C ILE A 286 7.71 16.75 -3.09
N ARG A 287 7.25 17.80 -3.80
CA ARG A 287 7.03 17.73 -5.25
C ARG A 287 8.31 17.35 -6.00
N ALA A 288 9.42 18.03 -5.70
CA ALA A 288 10.72 17.77 -6.34
C ALA A 288 11.23 16.34 -6.04
N ALA A 289 11.02 15.85 -4.83
CA ALA A 289 11.35 14.48 -4.45
C ALA A 289 10.51 13.47 -5.23
N LEU A 290 9.18 13.67 -5.36
CA LEU A 290 8.30 12.82 -6.16
C LEU A 290 8.69 12.83 -7.66
N GLU A 291 9.07 13.98 -8.20
CA GLU A 291 9.56 14.11 -9.57
C GLU A 291 10.87 13.31 -9.76
N THR A 292 11.81 13.43 -8.83
CA THR A 292 13.07 12.68 -8.82
C THR A 292 12.80 11.15 -8.76
N CYS A 293 11.81 10.70 -7.98
CA CYS A 293 11.38 9.31 -7.91
C CYS A 293 10.70 8.81 -9.19
N GLY A 294 10.34 9.70 -10.13
CA GLY A 294 9.57 9.38 -11.33
C GLY A 294 8.07 9.17 -11.08
N SER A 295 7.59 9.47 -9.85
CA SER A 295 6.19 9.23 -9.46
C SER A 295 5.20 10.21 -10.12
N LEU A 296 5.68 11.28 -10.74
CA LEU A 296 4.87 12.28 -11.42
C LEU A 296 4.71 12.05 -12.92
N GLU A 297 5.32 11.00 -13.49
CA GLU A 297 5.20 10.70 -14.92
C GLU A 297 3.74 10.50 -15.38
N GLY A 298 2.88 9.96 -14.50
CA GLY A 298 1.45 9.79 -14.76
C GLY A 298 0.67 11.11 -14.89
N LEU A 299 1.21 12.23 -14.38
CA LEU A 299 0.56 13.54 -14.41
C LEU A 299 0.26 14.03 -15.84
N TYR A 300 1.20 13.82 -16.75
CA TYR A 300 1.06 14.29 -18.13
C TYR A 300 -0.10 13.60 -18.86
N HIS A 301 -0.39 12.35 -18.56
CA HIS A 301 -1.50 11.59 -19.14
C HIS A 301 -2.85 11.89 -18.48
N SER A 302 -2.83 12.39 -17.25
CA SER A 302 -4.03 12.64 -16.44
C SER A 302 -4.42 14.12 -16.38
N ARG A 303 -3.68 14.99 -17.08
CA ARG A 303 -3.88 16.44 -17.08
C ARG A 303 -5.31 16.86 -17.45
N HIS A 304 -5.98 16.10 -18.31
CA HIS A 304 -7.40 16.33 -18.68
C HIS A 304 -8.37 16.11 -17.51
N LEU A 305 -8.01 15.28 -16.52
CA LEU A 305 -8.81 15.08 -15.30
C LEU A 305 -8.75 16.32 -14.39
N LEU A 306 -7.61 17.01 -14.40
CA LEU A 306 -7.39 18.23 -13.63
C LEU A 306 -8.15 19.44 -14.22
N LEU A 307 -8.50 19.40 -15.51
CA LEU A 307 -9.31 20.44 -16.15
C LEU A 307 -10.77 20.42 -15.71
N ARG A 308 -11.25 19.32 -15.11
CA ARG A 308 -12.57 19.22 -14.44
C ARG A 308 -12.50 19.67 -12.98
N ARG A 309 -11.76 20.70 -12.70
CA ARG A 309 -11.38 21.23 -11.37
C ARG A 309 -12.59 21.54 -10.49
N ASP A 310 -13.70 21.94 -11.06
CA ASP A 310 -14.87 22.38 -10.30
C ASP A 310 -15.50 21.29 -9.44
N ASP A 311 -15.29 20.01 -9.82
CA ASP A 311 -15.79 18.85 -9.08
C ASP A 311 -14.85 18.40 -7.94
N LEU A 312 -13.61 18.93 -7.91
CA LEU A 312 -12.57 18.54 -6.95
C LEU A 312 -12.45 19.51 -5.77
N PHE A 313 -13.11 20.68 -5.84
CA PHE A 313 -13.01 21.70 -4.81
C PHE A 313 -14.05 21.48 -3.71
N ALA A 314 -13.61 21.59 -2.46
CA ALA A 314 -14.55 21.74 -1.36
C ALA A 314 -15.34 23.05 -1.56
N ALA A 315 -16.67 22.97 -1.50
CA ALA A 315 -17.56 24.08 -1.74
C ALA A 315 -17.32 25.31 -0.81
N ASP A 316 -16.53 25.13 0.25
CA ASP A 316 -16.33 26.09 1.33
C ASP A 316 -14.99 26.87 1.27
N MET A 317 -14.16 26.69 0.22
CA MET A 317 -12.90 27.44 0.13
C MET A 317 -13.15 28.89 -0.21
N LYS A 318 -12.86 29.78 0.74
CA LYS A 318 -13.05 31.24 0.63
C LYS A 318 -12.12 31.90 -0.39
N ASP A 319 -10.98 31.28 -0.70
CA ASP A 319 -9.98 31.82 -1.64
C ASP A 319 -9.65 30.80 -2.74
N ARG A 320 -10.61 30.65 -3.65
CA ARG A 320 -10.52 29.72 -4.78
C ARG A 320 -9.36 30.06 -5.74
N GLU A 321 -9.09 31.35 -5.98
CA GLU A 321 -8.02 31.76 -6.89
C GLU A 321 -6.63 31.44 -6.34
N ALA A 322 -6.41 31.71 -5.07
CA ALA A 322 -5.15 31.36 -4.39
C ALA A 322 -4.93 29.84 -4.37
N TYR A 323 -5.99 29.08 -4.14
CA TYR A 323 -5.92 27.62 -4.21
C TYR A 323 -5.55 27.10 -5.59
N ILE A 324 -6.23 27.58 -6.64
CA ILE A 324 -5.92 27.21 -8.03
C ILE A 324 -4.46 27.58 -8.36
N ALA A 325 -3.99 28.75 -7.94
CA ALA A 325 -2.63 29.19 -8.19
C ALA A 325 -1.59 28.29 -7.46
N ALA A 326 -1.86 27.91 -6.22
CA ALA A 326 -0.98 27.01 -5.44
C ALA A 326 -0.92 25.61 -6.07
N VAL A 327 -2.05 25.05 -6.47
CA VAL A 327 -2.12 23.76 -7.14
C VAL A 327 -1.41 23.81 -8.50
N ASP A 328 -1.64 24.83 -9.31
CA ASP A 328 -0.99 25.02 -10.62
C ASP A 328 0.54 25.14 -10.46
N ALA A 329 1.02 25.81 -9.42
CA ALA A 329 2.45 25.90 -9.11
C ALA A 329 3.07 24.53 -8.78
N LEU A 330 2.35 23.69 -8.05
CA LEU A 330 2.79 22.33 -7.72
C LEU A 330 2.69 21.37 -8.92
N LEU A 331 1.71 21.54 -9.76
CA LEU A 331 1.54 20.73 -10.97
C LEU A 331 2.50 21.12 -12.09
N GLY A 332 3.21 22.24 -11.98
CA GLY A 332 4.08 22.76 -13.03
C GLY A 332 3.31 23.19 -14.28
N ALA A 333 2.05 23.53 -14.13
CA ALA A 333 1.23 24.01 -15.23
C ALA A 333 1.72 25.39 -15.64
N LYS A 334 2.36 25.52 -16.81
CA LYS A 334 2.52 26.83 -17.44
C LYS A 334 1.11 27.32 -17.77
N ARG A 335 0.78 28.53 -17.31
CA ARG A 335 -0.37 29.28 -17.82
C ARG A 335 -0.04 29.61 -19.27
N ASP A 336 -0.68 28.90 -20.22
CA ASP A 336 -0.75 29.35 -21.60
C ASP A 336 -1.77 30.49 -21.71
#